data_38bfa7b3ccbd7d43658b35d475fc6fad
#
_entry.id   38bfa7b3ccbd7d43658b35d475fc6fad
#
_cell.length_a   1.000
_cell.length_b   1.000
_cell.length_c   1.000
_cell.angle_alpha   90.00
_cell.angle_beta   90.00
_cell.angle_gamma   90.00
#
_symmetry.space_group_name_H-M   'P 1'
#
loop_
_entity.id
_entity.type
_entity.pdbx_description
1 polymer ?
#
loop_
_entity_poly.entity_id
_entity_poly.type
_entity_poly.pdbx_seq_one_letter_code
_entity_poly.pdbx_strand_id
1 'polypeptide(L)'
;GKGRLFTNTAVAGHVEYEDIEKERTPYVNCPAVDHGWIWKIPTQTRLGSGMVFNRDITDIDTAKQYFSDHWNGRIKPENMKVIDWNPYYSKNFWDKNVVSIGLSGGFIEPLESTGLASMTTGVQELAKMIPQQWYDDARISTYNNYMMAWYEDAVDFINSHYADTEWDTPFWNFVKETHVKSEKHKFYERWLKDPKRSFYSRVHSVTLFHPPNWQLWLIQMGYPTNVDLSRIPKLELEAQQQEFNKEEHIRHIVSMSHSDAIETTNLGVDWWSKCMSRT
;
A
#
# COMPACT_ATOMS: atom_id res chain seq x y z
N GLY A 1 16.05 0.92 9.42
CA GLY A 1 16.66 1.86 10.36
C GLY A 1 15.66 2.34 11.40
N LYS A 2 16.14 2.64 12.60
CA LYS A 2 15.29 3.18 13.67
C LYS A 2 14.60 4.47 13.20
N GLY A 3 13.30 4.63 13.53
CA GLY A 3 12.50 5.81 13.19
C GLY A 3 11.92 5.82 11.77
N ARG A 4 11.97 4.70 11.04
CA ARG A 4 11.36 4.58 9.71
C ARG A 4 10.16 3.63 9.66
N LEU A 5 10.14 2.59 10.47
CA LEU A 5 9.05 1.60 10.59
C LEU A 5 8.79 1.36 12.07
N PHE A 6 7.53 1.25 12.45
CA PHE A 6 7.08 1.35 13.84
C PHE A 6 6.33 0.12 14.32
N THR A 7 5.96 -0.78 13.43
CA THR A 7 5.13 -1.94 13.71
C THR A 7 5.89 -3.25 13.46
N ASN A 8 5.53 -4.29 14.20
CA ASN A 8 6.21 -5.59 14.12
C ASN A 8 5.26 -6.78 14.35
N THR A 9 3.99 -6.52 14.63
CA THR A 9 3.03 -7.57 14.95
C THR A 9 1.64 -7.20 14.45
N ALA A 10 0.84 -8.19 14.09
CA ALA A 10 -0.59 -8.05 13.87
C ALA A 10 -1.39 -9.15 14.57
N VAL A 11 -2.59 -8.79 15.00
CA VAL A 11 -3.68 -9.74 15.28
C VAL A 11 -4.68 -9.68 14.15
N ALA A 12 -5.05 -10.82 13.59
CA ALA A 12 -5.84 -10.88 12.36
C ALA A 12 -6.92 -11.96 12.39
N GLY A 13 -8.02 -11.70 11.69
CA GLY A 13 -9.08 -12.69 11.56
C GLY A 13 -10.16 -12.30 10.55
N HIS A 14 -11.23 -13.04 10.59
CA HIS A 14 -12.40 -12.83 9.74
C HIS A 14 -13.54 -12.26 10.57
N VAL A 15 -14.18 -11.23 10.06
CA VAL A 15 -15.33 -10.61 10.68
C VAL A 15 -16.52 -10.82 9.77
N GLU A 16 -17.57 -11.44 10.30
CA GLU A 16 -18.83 -11.63 9.57
C GLU A 16 -19.51 -10.28 9.33
N TYR A 17 -20.16 -10.13 8.18
CA TYR A 17 -20.97 -8.94 7.91
C TYR A 17 -22.20 -8.89 8.82
N GLU A 18 -22.51 -7.74 9.38
CA GLU A 18 -23.83 -7.45 9.99
C GLU A 18 -24.79 -6.92 8.92
N ASP A 19 -24.30 -6.04 8.07
CA ASP A 19 -25.03 -5.48 6.95
C ASP A 19 -24.12 -5.48 5.71
N ILE A 20 -24.25 -6.51 4.88
CA ILE A 20 -23.37 -6.70 3.74
C ILE A 20 -23.48 -5.56 2.72
N GLU A 21 -24.66 -4.95 2.58
CA GLU A 21 -24.88 -3.86 1.61
C GLU A 21 -24.16 -2.56 2.02
N LYS A 22 -23.97 -2.36 3.33
CA LYS A 22 -23.26 -1.19 3.86
C LYS A 22 -21.77 -1.44 4.06
N GLU A 23 -21.40 -2.64 4.50
CA GLU A 23 -20.02 -2.93 4.91
C GLU A 23 -19.15 -3.43 3.76
N ARG A 24 -19.74 -4.03 2.71
CA ARG A 24 -19.02 -4.49 1.52
C ARG A 24 -18.75 -3.32 0.58
N THR A 25 -17.79 -2.51 0.95
CA THR A 25 -17.33 -1.39 0.12
C THR A 25 -16.34 -1.84 -0.97
N PRO A 26 -16.21 -1.12 -2.10
CA PRO A 26 -15.24 -1.43 -3.14
C PRO A 26 -13.80 -0.98 -2.79
N TYR A 27 -13.57 -0.51 -1.59
CA TYR A 27 -12.26 -0.02 -1.13
C TYR A 27 -11.86 -0.63 0.21
N VAL A 28 -10.56 -0.70 0.42
CA VAL A 28 -9.94 -1.04 1.71
C VAL A 28 -9.94 0.21 2.60
N ASN A 29 -10.20 0.02 3.88
CA ASN A 29 -10.12 1.08 4.88
C ASN A 29 -9.05 0.71 5.92
N CYS A 30 -8.18 1.68 6.26
CA CYS A 30 -7.08 1.48 7.20
C CYS A 30 -7.06 2.58 8.26
N PRO A 31 -8.04 2.65 9.17
CA PRO A 31 -8.06 3.68 10.22
C PRO A 31 -6.93 3.51 11.21
N ALA A 32 -6.35 4.64 11.64
CA ALA A 32 -5.53 4.70 12.83
C ALA A 32 -6.37 4.41 14.07
N VAL A 33 -5.77 3.78 15.07
CA VAL A 33 -6.37 3.45 16.37
C VAL A 33 -5.34 3.65 17.48
N ASP A 34 -5.74 3.56 18.74
CA ASP A 34 -4.89 3.85 19.91
C ASP A 34 -3.54 3.11 19.90
N HIS A 35 -3.53 1.87 19.43
CA HIS A 35 -2.36 0.98 19.47
C HIS A 35 -1.62 0.83 18.13
N GLY A 36 -2.10 1.51 17.07
CA GLY A 36 -1.55 1.38 15.72
C GLY A 36 -2.60 1.67 14.65
N TRP A 37 -2.91 0.69 13.79
CA TRP A 37 -3.93 0.83 12.77
C TRP A 37 -4.61 -0.50 12.44
N ILE A 38 -5.80 -0.45 11.87
CA ILE A 38 -6.60 -1.63 11.52
C ILE A 38 -6.82 -1.65 10.01
N TRP A 39 -6.61 -2.79 9.33
CA TRP A 39 -7.12 -2.96 7.97
C TRP A 39 -8.52 -3.56 7.97
N LYS A 40 -9.35 -3.10 7.04
CA LYS A 40 -10.70 -3.61 6.75
C LYS A 40 -10.78 -3.89 5.25
N ILE A 41 -10.75 -5.17 4.87
CA ILE A 41 -10.75 -5.61 3.48
C ILE A 41 -12.06 -6.34 3.21
N PRO A 42 -13.03 -5.68 2.57
CA PRO A 42 -14.28 -6.31 2.19
C PRO A 42 -14.05 -7.38 1.12
N THR A 43 -14.58 -8.57 1.35
CA THR A 43 -14.62 -9.66 0.37
C THR A 43 -16.05 -10.02 0.04
N GLN A 44 -16.30 -11.03 -0.79
CA GLN A 44 -17.66 -11.41 -1.16
C GLN A 44 -18.52 -11.87 0.03
N THR A 45 -17.91 -12.53 1.02
CA THR A 45 -18.64 -13.20 2.10
C THR A 45 -18.34 -12.68 3.49
N ARG A 46 -17.26 -11.92 3.68
CA ARG A 46 -16.76 -11.48 4.99
C ARG A 46 -15.80 -10.33 4.87
N LEU A 47 -15.49 -9.69 5.99
CA LEU A 47 -14.38 -8.76 6.12
C LEU A 47 -13.12 -9.53 6.54
N GLY A 48 -12.03 -9.40 5.76
CA GLY A 48 -10.70 -9.70 6.25
C GLY A 48 -10.21 -8.51 7.07
N SER A 49 -9.88 -8.71 8.33
CA SER A 49 -9.46 -7.60 9.18
C SER A 49 -8.34 -8.00 10.12
N GLY A 50 -7.56 -7.02 10.54
CA GLY A 50 -6.57 -7.17 11.58
C GLY A 50 -6.01 -5.85 12.03
N MET A 51 -5.43 -5.85 13.22
CA MET A 51 -4.79 -4.70 13.84
C MET A 51 -3.28 -4.88 13.82
N VAL A 52 -2.59 -3.87 13.31
CA VAL A 52 -1.13 -3.77 13.24
C VAL A 52 -0.65 -2.90 14.39
N PHE A 53 0.33 -3.37 15.13
CA PHE A 53 0.83 -2.70 16.33
C PHE A 53 2.31 -3.03 16.59
N ASN A 54 2.86 -2.43 17.63
CA ASN A 54 4.19 -2.75 18.15
C ASN A 54 4.06 -3.55 19.45
N ARG A 55 4.48 -4.82 19.45
CA ARG A 55 4.38 -5.71 20.61
C ARG A 55 5.28 -5.33 21.79
N ASP A 56 6.27 -4.47 21.55
CA ASP A 56 7.11 -3.95 22.63
C ASP A 56 6.43 -2.83 23.42
N ILE A 57 5.31 -2.31 22.89
CA ILE A 57 4.50 -1.24 23.49
C ILE A 57 3.14 -1.77 23.97
N THR A 58 2.50 -2.61 23.17
CA THR A 58 1.20 -3.21 23.45
C THR A 58 1.33 -4.73 23.46
N ASP A 59 0.99 -5.39 24.54
CA ASP A 59 1.01 -6.85 24.60
C ASP A 59 -0.10 -7.46 23.75
N ILE A 60 0.06 -8.76 23.42
CA ILE A 60 -0.82 -9.48 22.50
C ILE A 60 -2.24 -9.60 23.03
N ASP A 61 -2.42 -9.81 24.33
CA ASP A 61 -3.75 -10.00 24.92
C ASP A 61 -4.53 -8.69 24.94
N THR A 62 -3.87 -7.60 25.28
CA THR A 62 -4.43 -6.23 25.15
C THR A 62 -4.80 -5.93 23.70
N ALA A 63 -3.93 -6.26 22.74
CA ALA A 63 -4.19 -6.03 21.32
C ALA A 63 -5.39 -6.84 20.82
N LYS A 64 -5.52 -8.11 21.20
CA LYS A 64 -6.64 -8.97 20.85
C LYS A 64 -7.95 -8.47 21.45
N GLN A 65 -7.93 -8.06 22.72
CA GLN A 65 -9.13 -7.54 23.36
C GLN A 65 -9.57 -6.23 22.71
N TYR A 66 -8.64 -5.29 22.48
CA TYR A 66 -8.94 -4.03 21.82
C TYR A 66 -9.53 -4.25 20.41
N PHE A 67 -8.96 -5.18 19.64
CA PHE A 67 -9.44 -5.49 18.30
C PHE A 67 -10.83 -6.18 18.33
N SER A 68 -11.09 -7.03 19.31
CA SER A 68 -12.43 -7.60 19.54
C SER A 68 -13.47 -6.51 19.86
N ASP A 69 -13.13 -5.58 20.75
CA ASP A 69 -14.00 -4.47 21.17
C ASP A 69 -14.27 -3.51 20.01
N HIS A 70 -13.26 -3.22 19.18
CA HIS A 70 -13.40 -2.43 17.95
C HIS A 70 -14.47 -3.01 17.00
N TRP A 71 -14.59 -4.31 16.97
CA TRP A 71 -15.59 -5.04 16.18
C TRP A 71 -16.84 -5.44 16.98
N ASN A 72 -17.11 -4.83 18.15
CA ASN A 72 -18.24 -5.14 19.02
C ASN A 72 -18.37 -6.64 19.34
N GLY A 73 -17.26 -7.35 19.51
CA GLY A 73 -17.21 -8.78 19.81
C GLY A 73 -17.54 -9.71 18.62
N ARG A 74 -17.65 -9.18 17.40
CA ARG A 74 -17.88 -9.98 16.15
C ARG A 74 -16.73 -10.94 15.83
N ILE A 75 -15.56 -10.68 16.38
CA ILE A 75 -14.44 -11.61 16.37
C ILE A 75 -13.92 -11.81 17.80
N LYS A 76 -13.82 -13.04 18.24
CA LYS A 76 -13.34 -13.39 19.57
C LYS A 76 -11.81 -13.50 19.60
N PRO A 77 -11.15 -13.12 20.71
CA PRO A 77 -9.70 -13.18 20.87
C PRO A 77 -9.07 -14.55 20.53
N GLU A 78 -9.74 -15.64 20.89
CA GLU A 78 -9.29 -17.01 20.62
C GLU A 78 -9.29 -17.38 19.14
N ASN A 79 -10.07 -16.70 18.30
CA ASN A 79 -10.17 -16.92 16.86
C ASN A 79 -9.19 -16.07 16.06
N MET A 80 -8.37 -15.25 16.72
CA MET A 80 -7.40 -14.37 16.08
C MET A 80 -6.06 -15.08 15.92
N LYS A 81 -5.47 -14.90 14.74
CA LYS A 81 -4.08 -15.29 14.48
C LYS A 81 -3.14 -14.15 14.86
N VAL A 82 -2.05 -14.47 15.52
CA VAL A 82 -0.93 -13.55 15.75
C VAL A 82 0.08 -13.74 14.63
N ILE A 83 0.53 -12.65 14.04
CA ILE A 83 1.51 -12.61 12.97
C ILE A 83 2.60 -11.65 13.38
N ASP A 84 3.81 -12.19 13.61
CA ASP A 84 4.99 -11.39 13.96
C ASP A 84 5.92 -11.25 12.75
N TRP A 85 6.59 -10.11 12.63
CA TRP A 85 7.63 -9.91 11.63
C TRP A 85 8.72 -8.97 12.12
N ASN A 86 9.88 -9.09 11.51
CA ASN A 86 10.91 -8.08 11.53
C ASN A 86 10.97 -7.44 10.14
N PRO A 87 10.72 -6.13 10.00
CA PRO A 87 10.78 -5.48 8.70
C PRO A 87 12.17 -5.65 8.07
N TYR A 88 12.22 -6.19 6.88
CA TYR A 88 13.47 -6.43 6.16
C TYR A 88 13.28 -6.40 4.65
N TYR A 89 14.34 -6.16 3.91
CA TYR A 89 14.47 -6.48 2.50
C TYR A 89 15.92 -6.81 2.17
N SER A 90 16.11 -7.61 1.14
CA SER A 90 17.43 -8.06 0.71
C SER A 90 18.21 -6.93 0.03
N LYS A 91 19.54 -6.94 0.19
CA LYS A 91 20.43 -6.16 -0.67
C LYS A 91 20.78 -6.89 -1.96
N ASN A 92 20.67 -8.22 -1.94
CA ASN A 92 20.94 -9.11 -3.07
C ASN A 92 19.69 -9.95 -3.33
N PHE A 93 18.74 -9.41 -4.10
CA PHE A 93 17.53 -10.13 -4.51
C PHE A 93 17.85 -11.24 -5.52
N TRP A 94 18.85 -11.02 -6.37
CA TRP A 94 19.35 -11.98 -7.31
C TRP A 94 20.83 -12.28 -7.02
N ASP A 95 21.14 -13.54 -6.69
CA ASP A 95 22.48 -14.05 -6.49
C ASP A 95 22.68 -15.31 -7.33
N LYS A 96 23.62 -15.28 -8.28
CA LYS A 96 23.90 -16.39 -9.21
C LYS A 96 22.62 -16.85 -9.94
N ASN A 97 22.17 -18.07 -9.67
CA ASN A 97 20.97 -18.69 -10.25
C ASN A 97 19.74 -18.65 -9.34
N VAL A 98 19.79 -17.88 -8.25
CA VAL A 98 18.68 -17.75 -7.28
C VAL A 98 18.16 -16.33 -7.26
N VAL A 99 16.85 -16.17 -7.40
CA VAL A 99 16.14 -14.88 -7.28
C VAL A 99 15.11 -14.97 -6.16
N SER A 100 15.21 -14.02 -5.21
CA SER A 100 14.25 -13.87 -4.12
C SER A 100 13.09 -12.98 -4.57
N ILE A 101 11.86 -13.50 -4.52
CA ILE A 101 10.64 -12.80 -4.92
C ILE A 101 9.62 -12.87 -3.79
N GLY A 102 8.86 -11.79 -3.58
CA GLY A 102 7.87 -11.69 -2.50
C GLY A 102 8.53 -11.76 -1.12
N LEU A 103 7.96 -12.54 -0.20
CA LEU A 103 8.44 -12.64 1.18
C LEU A 103 9.89 -13.13 1.32
N SER A 104 10.42 -13.86 0.36
CA SER A 104 11.83 -14.25 0.38
C SER A 104 12.78 -13.08 0.09
N GLY A 105 12.30 -12.06 -0.62
CA GLY A 105 13.06 -10.84 -0.93
C GLY A 105 12.93 -9.75 0.12
N GLY A 106 11.76 -9.65 0.77
CA GLY A 106 11.53 -8.65 1.81
C GLY A 106 10.07 -8.56 2.25
N PHE A 107 9.89 -8.02 3.44
CA PHE A 107 8.59 -7.64 3.98
C PHE A 107 8.77 -6.42 4.88
N ILE A 108 7.95 -5.41 4.70
CA ILE A 108 8.00 -4.15 5.45
C ILE A 108 6.92 -4.17 6.52
N GLU A 109 5.68 -3.97 6.09
CA GLU A 109 4.45 -4.08 6.86
C GLU A 109 3.26 -4.20 5.90
N PRO A 110 2.04 -4.51 6.39
CA PRO A 110 0.87 -4.70 5.51
C PRO A 110 0.35 -3.41 4.83
N LEU A 111 0.72 -2.24 5.33
CA LEU A 111 0.23 -0.95 4.81
C LEU A 111 0.57 -0.80 3.32
N GLU A 112 -0.37 -0.25 2.54
CA GLU A 112 -0.26 -0.06 1.09
C GLU A 112 -0.10 -1.35 0.26
N SER A 113 -0.33 -2.52 0.88
CA SER A 113 -0.26 -3.84 0.20
C SER A 113 1.06 -4.09 -0.55
N THR A 114 2.16 -3.50 -0.07
CA THR A 114 3.48 -3.54 -0.72
C THR A 114 4.01 -4.97 -0.92
N GLY A 115 3.59 -5.93 -0.08
CA GLY A 115 3.97 -7.35 -0.24
C GLY A 115 3.51 -7.97 -1.57
N LEU A 116 2.28 -7.70 -2.01
CA LEU A 116 1.78 -8.15 -3.32
C LEU A 116 2.44 -7.39 -4.46
N ALA A 117 2.58 -6.07 -4.31
CA ALA A 117 3.22 -5.22 -5.31
C ALA A 117 4.68 -5.64 -5.55
N SER A 118 5.45 -5.94 -4.48
CA SER A 118 6.85 -6.38 -4.60
C SER A 118 6.97 -7.70 -5.37
N MET A 119 6.06 -8.63 -5.14
CA MET A 119 6.03 -9.91 -5.82
C MET A 119 5.76 -9.73 -7.32
N THR A 120 4.72 -8.96 -7.68
CA THR A 120 4.37 -8.69 -9.08
C THR A 120 5.48 -7.94 -9.80
N THR A 121 6.02 -6.88 -9.20
CA THR A 121 7.13 -6.10 -9.75
C THR A 121 8.38 -6.96 -9.92
N GLY A 122 8.73 -7.76 -8.90
CA GLY A 122 9.89 -8.64 -8.96
C GLY A 122 9.82 -9.62 -10.12
N VAL A 123 8.65 -10.25 -10.36
CA VAL A 123 8.44 -11.15 -11.50
C VAL A 123 8.53 -10.39 -12.83
N GLN A 124 7.88 -9.23 -12.94
CA GLN A 124 7.88 -8.43 -14.17
C GLN A 124 9.28 -7.95 -14.56
N GLU A 125 10.03 -7.42 -13.58
CA GLU A 125 11.40 -6.95 -13.84
C GLU A 125 12.36 -8.11 -14.15
N LEU A 126 12.22 -9.24 -13.46
CA LEU A 126 12.97 -10.45 -13.76
C LEU A 126 12.70 -10.92 -15.20
N ALA A 127 11.44 -10.98 -15.62
CA ALA A 127 11.06 -11.40 -16.97
C ALA A 127 11.66 -10.50 -18.06
N LYS A 128 11.82 -9.20 -17.81
CA LYS A 128 12.51 -8.28 -18.74
C LYS A 128 14.03 -8.52 -18.81
N MET A 129 14.62 -9.02 -17.74
CA MET A 129 16.07 -9.14 -17.60
C MET A 129 16.61 -10.53 -17.91
N ILE A 130 15.76 -11.59 -17.86
CA ILE A 130 16.17 -12.92 -18.28
C ILE A 130 16.32 -12.92 -19.82
N PRO A 131 17.55 -13.03 -20.35
CA PRO A 131 17.75 -13.13 -21.80
C PRO A 131 17.34 -14.51 -22.28
N GLN A 132 17.11 -14.63 -23.58
CA GLN A 132 16.85 -15.92 -24.21
C GLN A 132 18.03 -16.92 -24.10
N GLN A 133 19.23 -16.46 -23.71
CA GLN A 133 20.39 -17.30 -23.63
C GLN A 133 21.17 -17.29 -22.31
N TRP A 134 21.42 -16.23 -21.56
CA TRP A 134 22.13 -16.26 -20.26
C TRP A 134 22.03 -14.94 -19.51
N TYR A 135 22.06 -15.00 -18.15
CA TYR A 135 22.21 -13.84 -17.26
C TYR A 135 23.70 -13.51 -17.03
N ASP A 136 24.00 -12.25 -16.81
CA ASP A 136 25.33 -11.73 -16.51
C ASP A 136 25.31 -10.84 -15.25
N ASP A 137 26.48 -10.51 -14.73
CA ASP A 137 26.64 -9.70 -13.52
C ASP A 137 26.02 -8.31 -13.66
N ALA A 138 26.00 -7.73 -14.85
CA ALA A 138 25.41 -6.41 -15.07
C ALA A 138 23.88 -6.44 -14.91
N ARG A 139 23.23 -7.49 -15.42
CA ARG A 139 21.77 -7.69 -15.25
C ARG A 139 21.41 -8.02 -13.81
N ILE A 140 22.18 -8.88 -13.15
CA ILE A 140 22.03 -9.17 -11.72
C ILE A 140 22.13 -7.88 -10.91
N SER A 141 23.14 -7.07 -11.15
CA SER A 141 23.33 -5.78 -10.48
C SER A 141 22.17 -4.83 -10.76
N THR A 142 21.71 -4.74 -12.03
CA THR A 142 20.58 -3.89 -12.41
C THR A 142 19.29 -4.29 -11.69
N TYR A 143 18.98 -5.58 -11.65
CA TYR A 143 17.82 -6.10 -10.92
C TYR A 143 17.90 -5.79 -9.43
N ASN A 144 19.05 -6.05 -8.80
CA ASN A 144 19.27 -5.80 -7.38
C ASN A 144 19.10 -4.31 -7.04
N ASN A 145 19.67 -3.43 -7.84
CA ASN A 145 19.55 -1.98 -7.66
C ASN A 145 18.10 -1.51 -7.84
N TYR A 146 17.39 -2.06 -8.82
CA TYR A 146 15.99 -1.74 -9.05
C TYR A 146 15.13 -2.15 -7.86
N MET A 147 15.21 -3.39 -7.42
CA MET A 147 14.40 -3.88 -6.30
C MET A 147 14.75 -3.17 -4.99
N MET A 148 16.03 -2.85 -4.76
CA MET A 148 16.47 -2.07 -3.61
C MET A 148 15.84 -0.67 -3.61
N ALA A 149 15.89 0.04 -4.75
CA ALA A 149 15.28 1.36 -4.90
C ALA A 149 13.74 1.30 -4.72
N TRP A 150 13.11 0.24 -5.21
CA TRP A 150 11.69 -0.01 -5.04
C TRP A 150 11.30 -0.14 -3.55
N TYR A 151 12.07 -0.94 -2.78
CA TYR A 151 11.80 -1.12 -1.35
C TYR A 151 12.08 0.15 -0.54
N GLU A 152 13.13 0.92 -0.88
CA GLU A 152 13.39 2.21 -0.25
C GLU A 152 12.24 3.20 -0.49
N ASP A 153 11.69 3.23 -1.71
CA ASP A 153 10.53 4.06 -2.03
C ASP A 153 9.28 3.64 -1.23
N ALA A 154 9.04 2.33 -1.13
CA ALA A 154 7.94 1.78 -0.32
C ALA A 154 8.09 2.17 1.16
N VAL A 155 9.28 2.01 1.73
CA VAL A 155 9.56 2.40 3.12
C VAL A 155 9.36 3.90 3.34
N ASP A 156 9.79 4.74 2.42
CA ASP A 156 9.62 6.19 2.51
C ASP A 156 8.14 6.60 2.50
N PHE A 157 7.34 5.99 1.63
CA PHE A 157 5.92 6.30 1.55
C PHE A 157 5.15 5.78 2.77
N ILE A 158 5.40 4.54 3.21
CA ILE A 158 4.83 3.99 4.45
C ILE A 158 5.21 4.85 5.65
N ASN A 159 6.47 5.26 5.76
CA ASN A 159 6.93 6.16 6.82
C ASN A 159 6.13 7.46 6.86
N SER A 160 5.72 8.00 5.70
CA SER A 160 4.96 9.24 5.65
C SER A 160 3.58 9.15 6.30
N HIS A 161 2.99 7.95 6.39
CA HIS A 161 1.70 7.71 7.05
C HIS A 161 1.75 7.90 8.58
N TYR A 162 2.94 7.81 9.15
CA TYR A 162 3.17 7.98 10.58
C TYR A 162 3.62 9.41 10.96
N ALA A 163 3.81 10.28 9.95
CA ALA A 163 4.32 11.63 10.18
C ALA A 163 3.27 12.53 10.83
N ASP A 164 3.76 13.44 11.70
CA ASP A 164 3.00 14.57 12.27
C ASP A 164 1.63 14.15 12.89
N THR A 165 1.57 12.95 13.48
CA THR A 165 0.35 12.44 14.13
C THR A 165 -0.06 13.30 15.33
N GLU A 166 -1.36 13.54 15.49
CA GLU A 166 -1.95 14.22 16.65
C GLU A 166 -2.42 13.27 17.75
N TRP A 167 -2.42 11.96 17.50
CA TRP A 167 -2.82 10.96 18.49
C TRP A 167 -1.94 11.01 19.76
N ASP A 168 -2.57 10.89 20.92
CA ASP A 168 -1.89 10.92 22.23
C ASP A 168 -2.11 9.60 22.98
N THR A 169 -1.44 8.55 22.52
CA THR A 169 -1.44 7.22 23.12
C THR A 169 -0.01 6.66 23.16
N PRO A 170 0.29 5.61 23.94
CA PRO A 170 1.66 5.09 24.06
C PRO A 170 2.31 4.76 22.72
N PHE A 171 1.59 4.13 21.79
CA PHE A 171 2.11 3.83 20.45
C PHE A 171 2.41 5.10 19.65
N TRP A 172 1.46 6.03 19.58
CA TRP A 172 1.63 7.24 18.79
C TRP A 172 2.64 8.22 19.41
N ASN A 173 2.79 8.22 20.73
CA ASN A 173 3.85 8.98 21.41
C ASN A 173 5.22 8.41 21.09
N PHE A 174 5.39 7.09 21.08
CA PHE A 174 6.60 6.45 20.59
C PHE A 174 6.91 6.84 19.13
N VAL A 175 5.89 6.87 18.27
CA VAL A 175 6.05 7.35 16.88
C VAL A 175 6.52 8.80 16.85
N LYS A 176 5.87 9.72 17.57
CA LYS A 176 6.27 11.15 17.62
C LYS A 176 7.71 11.35 18.03
N GLU A 177 8.17 10.60 19.04
CA GLU A 177 9.51 10.71 19.59
C GLU A 177 10.61 10.15 18.67
N THR A 178 10.26 9.15 17.86
CA THR A 178 11.24 8.41 17.08
C THR A 178 11.14 8.62 15.56
N HIS A 179 10.04 9.17 15.05
CA HIS A 179 9.80 9.36 13.64
C HIS A 179 10.83 10.32 13.00
N VAL A 180 11.36 9.91 11.85
CA VAL A 180 12.25 10.73 11.03
C VAL A 180 11.68 10.81 9.62
N LYS A 181 11.26 12.02 9.20
CA LYS A 181 10.81 12.27 7.83
C LYS A 181 11.94 11.95 6.85
N SER A 182 11.63 11.16 5.82
CA SER A 182 12.57 10.87 4.75
C SER A 182 12.90 12.13 3.93
N GLU A 183 14.00 12.12 3.20
CA GLU A 183 14.33 13.23 2.28
C GLU A 183 13.29 13.37 1.17
N LYS A 184 12.68 12.25 0.76
CA LYS A 184 11.60 12.24 -0.23
C LYS A 184 10.34 12.90 0.33
N HIS A 185 9.96 12.63 1.58
CA HIS A 185 8.86 13.32 2.27
C HIS A 185 9.10 14.84 2.30
N LYS A 186 10.26 15.27 2.79
CA LYS A 186 10.65 16.70 2.83
C LYS A 186 10.67 17.35 1.45
N PHE A 187 11.06 16.59 0.43
CA PHE A 187 11.04 17.07 -0.96
C PHE A 187 9.61 17.38 -1.41
N TYR A 188 8.66 16.45 -1.22
CA TYR A 188 7.27 16.67 -1.62
C TYR A 188 6.56 17.70 -0.76
N GLU A 189 6.88 17.82 0.52
CA GLU A 189 6.39 18.89 1.39
C GLU A 189 6.81 20.28 0.87
N ARG A 190 8.09 20.42 0.47
CA ARG A 190 8.56 21.67 -0.16
C ARG A 190 7.91 21.89 -1.53
N TRP A 191 7.70 20.83 -2.28
CA TRP A 191 7.09 20.93 -3.60
C TRP A 191 5.64 21.40 -3.53
N LEU A 192 4.84 20.95 -2.59
CA LEU A 192 3.47 21.40 -2.40
C LEU A 192 3.38 22.91 -2.11
N LYS A 193 4.42 23.49 -1.51
CA LYS A 193 4.52 24.92 -1.20
C LYS A 193 5.01 25.77 -2.39
N ASP A 194 5.50 25.16 -3.47
CA ASP A 194 6.03 25.87 -4.64
C ASP A 194 4.93 26.14 -5.68
N PRO A 195 4.45 27.41 -5.83
CA PRO A 195 3.36 27.74 -6.74
C PRO A 195 3.71 27.60 -8.23
N LYS A 196 5.00 27.42 -8.56
CA LYS A 196 5.48 27.28 -9.94
C LYS A 196 5.49 25.83 -10.41
N ARG A 197 5.25 24.86 -9.51
CA ARG A 197 5.29 23.46 -9.85
C ARG A 197 3.92 22.94 -10.24
N SER A 198 3.88 22.16 -11.31
CA SER A 198 2.67 21.45 -11.71
C SER A 198 2.48 20.18 -10.88
N PHE A 199 1.25 19.74 -10.74
CA PHE A 199 0.88 18.48 -10.08
C PHE A 199 1.60 17.26 -10.71
N TYR A 200 1.99 17.34 -11.96
CA TYR A 200 2.72 16.31 -12.70
C TYR A 200 4.09 16.83 -13.14
N SER A 201 5.11 16.68 -12.35
CA SER A 201 6.46 16.71 -12.90
C SER A 201 6.95 15.28 -13.07
N ARG A 202 7.43 14.96 -14.27
CA ARG A 202 8.05 13.66 -14.54
C ARG A 202 9.31 13.53 -13.69
N VAL A 203 9.24 12.73 -12.64
CA VAL A 203 10.44 12.30 -11.91
C VAL A 203 10.86 10.98 -12.53
N HIS A 204 11.96 10.98 -13.25
CA HIS A 204 12.59 9.77 -13.76
C HIS A 204 13.31 9.04 -12.62
N SER A 205 12.56 8.28 -11.83
CA SER A 205 13.13 7.39 -10.83
C SER A 205 12.30 6.10 -10.76
N VAL A 206 12.94 5.02 -10.36
CA VAL A 206 12.24 3.80 -9.96
C VAL A 206 11.37 4.15 -8.76
N THR A 207 10.07 4.27 -8.96
CA THR A 207 9.15 4.65 -7.92
C THR A 207 7.94 3.72 -7.95
N LEU A 208 7.64 3.13 -6.81
CA LEU A 208 6.36 2.45 -6.59
C LEU A 208 5.25 3.50 -6.45
N PHE A 209 5.51 4.51 -5.63
CA PHE A 209 4.61 5.62 -5.38
C PHE A 209 5.01 6.84 -6.20
N HIS A 210 4.27 7.08 -7.27
CA HIS A 210 4.48 8.20 -8.18
C HIS A 210 4.19 9.55 -7.51
N PRO A 211 4.67 10.69 -8.06
CA PRO A 211 4.43 12.01 -7.51
C PRO A 211 2.99 12.31 -7.11
N PRO A 212 1.95 11.95 -7.88
CA PRO A 212 0.56 12.16 -7.47
C PRO A 212 0.18 11.45 -6.18
N ASN A 213 0.69 10.23 -5.91
CA ASN A 213 0.40 9.52 -4.66
C ASN A 213 0.90 10.33 -3.46
N TRP A 214 2.15 10.83 -3.53
CA TRP A 214 2.72 11.67 -2.49
C TRP A 214 1.97 12.98 -2.28
N GLN A 215 1.60 13.64 -3.38
CA GLN A 215 0.90 14.92 -3.33
C GLN A 215 -0.49 14.77 -2.72
N LEU A 216 -1.28 13.82 -3.21
CA LEU A 216 -2.62 13.55 -2.69
C LEU A 216 -2.58 13.14 -1.22
N TRP A 217 -1.65 12.25 -0.85
CA TRP A 217 -1.49 11.81 0.52
C TRP A 217 -1.16 12.97 1.45
N LEU A 218 -0.15 13.79 1.14
CA LEU A 218 0.23 14.91 1.97
C LEU A 218 -0.87 15.98 2.06
N ILE A 219 -1.60 16.23 0.98
CA ILE A 219 -2.76 17.15 1.01
C ILE A 219 -3.85 16.60 1.94
N GLN A 220 -4.16 15.31 1.87
CA GLN A 220 -5.13 14.66 2.76
C GLN A 220 -4.70 14.70 4.23
N MET A 221 -3.40 14.63 4.48
CA MET A 221 -2.82 14.78 5.82
C MET A 221 -2.78 16.24 6.31
N GLY A 222 -3.35 17.19 5.57
CA GLY A 222 -3.46 18.60 5.96
C GLY A 222 -2.19 19.42 5.73
N TYR A 223 -1.22 18.92 4.96
CA TYR A 223 -0.04 19.72 4.64
C TYR A 223 -0.42 20.94 3.77
N PRO A 224 0.12 22.14 4.09
CA PRO A 224 -0.15 23.34 3.30
C PRO A 224 0.27 23.15 1.84
N THR A 225 -0.63 23.50 0.93
CA THR A 225 -0.38 23.42 -0.51
C THR A 225 -0.70 24.76 -1.18
N ASN A 226 0.18 25.16 -2.11
CA ASN A 226 -0.06 26.24 -3.06
C ASN A 226 -0.42 25.71 -4.45
N VAL A 227 -0.62 24.39 -4.56
CA VAL A 227 -1.06 23.77 -5.80
C VAL A 227 -2.50 24.20 -6.08
N ASP A 228 -2.67 24.88 -7.22
CA ASP A 228 -4.00 25.25 -7.70
C ASP A 228 -4.70 24.00 -8.25
N LEU A 229 -5.53 23.38 -7.43
CA LEU A 229 -6.27 22.17 -7.79
C LEU A 229 -7.29 22.43 -8.92
N SER A 230 -7.65 23.70 -9.20
CA SER A 230 -8.51 24.06 -10.34
C SER A 230 -7.81 23.87 -11.69
N ARG A 231 -6.48 23.76 -11.68
CA ARG A 231 -5.65 23.47 -12.87
C ARG A 231 -5.41 21.99 -13.13
N ILE A 232 -6.03 21.11 -12.36
CA ILE A 232 -6.06 19.69 -12.71
C ILE A 232 -6.61 19.59 -14.13
N PRO A 233 -5.87 19.08 -15.12
CA PRO A 233 -6.34 19.01 -16.49
C PRO A 233 -7.70 18.31 -16.57
N LYS A 234 -8.57 18.77 -17.47
CA LYS A 234 -9.89 18.20 -17.69
C LYS A 234 -9.85 16.67 -17.90
N LEU A 235 -8.75 16.18 -18.48
CA LEU A 235 -8.43 14.75 -18.64
C LEU A 235 -8.36 13.99 -17.30
N GLU A 236 -8.06 14.65 -16.19
CA GLU A 236 -7.98 14.00 -14.87
C GLU A 236 -9.32 13.98 -14.16
N LEU A 237 -10.13 15.00 -14.36
CA LEU A 237 -11.54 14.97 -14.00
C LEU A 237 -12.26 13.87 -14.79
N GLU A 238 -11.93 13.70 -16.08
CA GLU A 238 -12.43 12.62 -16.92
C GLU A 238 -11.88 11.25 -16.47
N ALA A 239 -10.62 11.16 -16.03
CA ALA A 239 -10.04 9.95 -15.46
C ALA A 239 -10.64 9.61 -14.09
N GLN A 240 -10.89 10.59 -13.22
CA GLN A 240 -11.64 10.40 -11.97
C GLN A 240 -13.08 9.99 -12.23
N GLN A 241 -13.73 10.56 -13.25
CA GLN A 241 -15.07 10.15 -13.66
C GLN A 241 -15.08 8.73 -14.26
N GLN A 242 -14.02 8.37 -14.99
CA GLN A 242 -13.83 7.00 -15.48
C GLN A 242 -13.52 6.02 -14.33
N GLU A 243 -12.83 6.45 -13.29
CA GLU A 243 -12.59 5.66 -12.08
C GLU A 243 -13.86 5.46 -11.27
N PHE A 244 -14.70 6.49 -11.16
CA PHE A 244 -16.04 6.37 -10.60
C PHE A 244 -16.93 5.42 -11.42
N ASN A 245 -16.86 5.50 -12.74
CA ASN A 245 -17.54 4.57 -13.63
C ASN A 245 -16.99 3.14 -13.55
N LYS A 246 -15.68 2.99 -13.23
CA LYS A 246 -15.08 1.68 -12.91
C LYS A 246 -15.63 1.12 -11.60
N GLU A 247 -15.84 1.92 -10.57
CA GLU A 247 -16.45 1.46 -9.32
C GLU A 247 -17.86 0.94 -9.55
N GLU A 248 -18.65 1.62 -10.37
CA GLU A 248 -19.97 1.17 -10.78
C GLU A 248 -19.89 -0.12 -11.61
N HIS A 249 -18.91 -0.22 -12.50
CA HIS A 249 -18.63 -1.43 -13.27
C HIS A 249 -18.14 -2.59 -12.38
N ILE A 250 -17.27 -2.33 -11.40
CA ILE A 250 -16.85 -3.32 -10.42
C ILE A 250 -18.02 -3.79 -9.56
N ARG A 251 -18.88 -2.89 -9.10
CA ARG A 251 -20.12 -3.26 -8.39
C ARG A 251 -21.01 -4.15 -9.25
N HIS A 252 -21.10 -3.86 -10.53
CA HIS A 252 -21.86 -4.66 -11.49
C HIS A 252 -21.23 -6.06 -11.65
N ILE A 253 -19.91 -6.16 -11.83
CA ILE A 253 -19.18 -7.45 -11.92
C ILE A 253 -19.34 -8.26 -10.63
N VAL A 254 -19.23 -7.65 -9.47
CA VAL A 254 -19.39 -8.34 -8.16
C VAL A 254 -20.82 -8.86 -7.95
N SER A 255 -21.82 -8.27 -8.62
CA SER A 255 -23.19 -8.73 -8.58
C SER A 255 -23.51 -9.86 -9.58
N MET A 256 -22.58 -10.15 -10.51
CA MET A 256 -22.74 -11.17 -11.55
C MET A 256 -22.41 -12.58 -11.06
N SER A 257 -22.85 -13.58 -11.81
CA SER A 257 -22.33 -14.95 -11.64
C SER A 257 -20.83 -15.02 -11.96
N HIS A 258 -20.12 -16.01 -11.40
CA HIS A 258 -18.68 -16.17 -11.63
C HIS A 258 -18.31 -16.29 -13.13
N SER A 259 -19.14 -17.00 -13.92
CA SER A 259 -18.96 -17.14 -15.37
C SER A 259 -19.14 -15.83 -16.12
N ASP A 260 -20.15 -15.06 -15.78
CA ASP A 260 -20.44 -13.77 -16.43
C ASP A 260 -19.37 -12.72 -16.06
N ALA A 261 -18.86 -12.77 -14.81
CA ALA A 261 -17.76 -11.91 -14.35
C ALA A 261 -16.46 -12.19 -15.12
N ILE A 262 -16.13 -13.46 -15.39
CA ILE A 262 -14.95 -13.83 -16.20
C ILE A 262 -15.08 -13.31 -17.63
N GLU A 263 -16.23 -13.49 -18.24
CA GLU A 263 -16.48 -13.02 -19.62
C GLU A 263 -16.36 -11.49 -19.72
N THR A 264 -16.95 -10.77 -18.78
CA THR A 264 -16.87 -9.29 -18.70
C THR A 264 -15.44 -8.81 -18.44
N THR A 265 -14.67 -9.52 -17.61
CA THR A 265 -13.25 -9.20 -17.32
C THR A 265 -12.38 -9.44 -18.56
N ASN A 266 -12.63 -10.49 -19.33
CA ASN A 266 -11.91 -10.77 -20.57
C ASN A 266 -12.17 -9.68 -21.63
N LEU A 267 -13.39 -9.16 -21.72
CA LEU A 267 -13.71 -8.00 -22.57
C LEU A 267 -12.98 -6.73 -22.09
N GLY A 268 -12.76 -6.58 -20.77
CA GLY A 268 -11.98 -5.50 -20.18
C GLY A 268 -10.48 -5.58 -20.50
N VAL A 269 -9.92 -6.78 -20.57
CA VAL A 269 -8.49 -7.00 -20.96
C VAL A 269 -8.26 -6.55 -22.42
N ASP A 270 -9.21 -6.78 -23.31
CA ASP A 270 -9.14 -6.28 -24.70
C ASP A 270 -9.18 -4.75 -24.76
N TRP A 271 -9.91 -4.10 -23.87
CA TRP A 271 -9.93 -2.64 -23.76
C TRP A 271 -8.57 -2.09 -23.29
N TRP A 272 -7.94 -2.70 -22.28
CA TRP A 272 -6.61 -2.35 -21.81
C TRP A 272 -5.55 -2.51 -22.91
N SER A 273 -5.59 -3.59 -23.67
CA SER A 273 -4.69 -3.83 -24.80
C SER A 273 -4.82 -2.74 -25.87
N LYS A 274 -6.04 -2.28 -26.13
CA LYS A 274 -6.29 -1.18 -27.09
C LYS A 274 -5.87 0.20 -26.57
N CYS A 275 -5.92 0.44 -25.26
CA CYS A 275 -5.43 1.68 -24.66
C CYS A 275 -3.90 1.75 -24.68
N MET A 276 -3.21 0.62 -24.40
CA MET A 276 -1.74 0.56 -24.37
C MET A 276 -1.11 0.54 -25.77
N SER A 277 -1.85 0.18 -26.82
CA SER A 277 -1.36 0.19 -28.22
C SER A 277 -1.45 1.57 -28.90
N ARG A 278 -1.98 2.60 -28.21
CA ARG A 278 -2.09 3.98 -28.73
C ARG A 278 -1.11 4.96 -28.10
N THR A 279 -0.16 4.47 -27.30
CA THR A 279 1.01 5.21 -26.79
C THR A 279 2.30 4.69 -27.43
#